data_2adffc4c934ece4a380bf580bc8af20f
#
_entry.id   2adffc4c934ece4a380bf580bc8af20f
#
_cell.length_a   1.000
_cell.length_b   1.000
_cell.length_c   1.000
_cell.angle_alpha   90.00
_cell.angle_beta   90.00
_cell.angle_gamma   90.00
#
_symmetry.space_group_name_H-M   'P 1'
#
loop_
_entity.id
_entity.type
_entity.pdbx_description
1 polymer ?
#
loop_
_entity_poly.entity_id
_entity_poly.type
_entity_poly.pdbx_seq_one_letter_code
_entity_poly.pdbx_strand_id
1 'polypeptide(L)'
;MNHFKSYLEQWTLIPDGRLIITPSSQLLPVKYNNMPCMLKIALIEEEQIGGEVMVWWNGQGAAKVLLYDDKALLMERAQGENSLLEMVKQGKDDESSQIICSVVAKLHSVSHKPLPRKIVPLGEWFRSLNKIQDQYGGLLKKAYLTSQQLLQNMQDVTVLHGDIHHQNILDFGSAGWLAIDPKGLLGDPYYDYANIFCNPDEEIATSLGRLERQAHLISRKANLDYHRLLQWIFAYAGLSAAWHFEEGSPADLALKVAEISSSLL
;
A
#
# COMPACT_ATOMS: atom_id res chain seq x y z
N MET A 1 -0.02 -13.17 24.37
CA MET A 1 0.70 -12.42 25.44
C MET A 1 2.21 -12.75 25.55
N ASN A 2 2.64 -13.98 25.28
CA ASN A 2 4.08 -14.33 25.43
C ASN A 2 5.02 -13.63 24.44
N HIS A 3 4.61 -13.36 23.19
CA HIS A 3 5.51 -12.79 22.18
C HIS A 3 5.93 -11.36 22.51
N PHE A 4 5.02 -10.48 22.97
CA PHE A 4 5.40 -9.12 23.35
C PHE A 4 6.34 -9.08 24.53
N LYS A 5 6.12 -9.93 25.56
CA LYS A 5 6.95 -9.90 26.76
C LYS A 5 8.43 -10.08 26.45
N SER A 6 8.78 -11.02 25.56
CA SER A 6 10.16 -11.24 25.15
C SER A 6 10.78 -10.01 24.47
N TYR A 7 10.05 -9.35 23.55
CA TYR A 7 10.55 -8.14 22.89
C TYR A 7 10.62 -6.92 23.81
N LEU A 8 9.65 -6.78 24.73
CA LEU A 8 9.70 -5.69 25.73
C LEU A 8 10.95 -5.80 26.61
N GLU A 9 11.31 -7.02 27.02
CA GLU A 9 12.51 -7.26 27.83
C GLU A 9 13.79 -7.13 26.97
N GLN A 10 13.84 -7.80 25.82
CA GLN A 10 15.01 -7.83 24.93
C GLN A 10 15.41 -6.43 24.42
N TRP A 11 14.42 -5.62 24.03
CA TRP A 11 14.64 -4.30 23.46
C TRP A 11 14.45 -3.16 24.49
N THR A 12 14.24 -3.49 25.75
CA THR A 12 14.06 -2.52 26.85
C THR A 12 12.94 -1.50 26.51
N LEU A 13 11.76 -2.00 26.15
CA LEU A 13 10.62 -1.19 25.74
C LEU A 13 9.64 -1.02 26.88
N ILE A 14 9.04 0.17 26.97
CA ILE A 14 7.98 0.49 27.94
C ILE A 14 6.64 0.59 27.21
N PRO A 15 5.61 -0.23 27.53
CA PRO A 15 4.28 -0.09 26.96
C PRO A 15 3.71 1.32 27.14
N ASP A 16 3.12 1.87 26.06
CA ASP A 16 2.62 3.25 26.01
C ASP A 16 1.25 3.33 25.30
N GLY A 17 0.45 2.30 25.38
CA GLY A 17 -0.86 2.25 24.76
C GLY A 17 -1.51 0.88 24.78
N ARG A 18 -2.62 0.76 24.08
CA ARG A 18 -3.38 -0.48 23.97
C ARG A 18 -2.86 -1.35 22.84
N LEU A 19 -2.89 -2.63 23.04
CA LEU A 19 -2.60 -3.63 22.01
C LEU A 19 -3.63 -3.55 20.88
N ILE A 20 -3.14 -3.55 19.63
CA ILE A 20 -3.93 -3.62 18.41
C ILE A 20 -3.65 -4.99 17.80
N ILE A 21 -4.70 -5.74 17.47
CA ILE A 21 -4.61 -7.07 16.86
C ILE A 21 -5.28 -7.00 15.50
N THR A 22 -4.54 -7.39 14.46
CA THR A 22 -5.04 -7.58 13.10
C THR A 22 -4.93 -9.07 12.73
N PRO A 23 -5.55 -9.54 11.63
CA PRO A 23 -5.37 -10.91 11.17
C PRO A 23 -3.93 -11.30 10.88
N SER A 24 -3.10 -10.35 10.44
CA SER A 24 -1.73 -10.56 9.93
C SER A 24 -0.63 -10.13 10.90
N SER A 25 -0.94 -9.25 11.87
CA SER A 25 0.04 -8.68 12.79
C SER A 25 -0.53 -8.29 14.15
N GLN A 26 0.35 -8.06 15.11
CA GLN A 26 0.03 -7.47 16.39
C GLN A 26 0.89 -6.22 16.60
N LEU A 27 0.27 -5.10 17.04
CA LEU A 27 0.95 -3.84 17.23
C LEU A 27 0.76 -3.35 18.67
N LEU A 28 1.85 -2.88 19.26
CA LEU A 28 1.82 -2.29 20.61
C LEU A 28 2.51 -0.94 20.59
N PRO A 29 1.81 0.16 20.93
CA PRO A 29 2.45 1.43 21.21
C PRO A 29 3.40 1.29 22.39
N VAL A 30 4.65 1.73 22.21
CA VAL A 30 5.70 1.64 23.25
C VAL A 30 6.52 2.92 23.29
N LYS A 31 7.35 3.06 24.31
CA LYS A 31 8.47 4.03 24.37
C LYS A 31 9.79 3.29 24.30
N TYR A 32 10.69 3.80 23.47
CA TYR A 32 12.08 3.41 23.39
C TYR A 32 12.98 4.64 23.58
N ASN A 33 13.82 4.65 24.61
CA ASN A 33 14.61 5.83 24.99
C ASN A 33 13.76 7.11 25.11
N ASN A 34 12.58 7.01 25.72
CA ASN A 34 11.56 8.06 25.86
C ASN A 34 10.90 8.53 24.56
N MET A 35 11.26 7.98 23.41
CA MET A 35 10.60 8.28 22.12
C MET A 35 9.36 7.41 21.91
N PRO A 36 8.25 7.97 21.42
CA PRO A 36 7.07 7.21 21.01
C PRO A 36 7.41 6.30 19.82
N CYS A 37 7.18 5.00 19.99
CA CYS A 37 7.44 3.99 18.96
C CYS A 37 6.25 3.04 18.81
N MET A 38 6.24 2.28 17.73
CA MET A 38 5.32 1.17 17.50
C MET A 38 6.12 -0.13 17.37
N LEU A 39 5.85 -1.07 18.27
CA LEU A 39 6.32 -2.44 18.15
C LEU A 39 5.28 -3.23 17.34
N LYS A 40 5.70 -3.76 16.17
CA LYS A 40 4.88 -4.64 15.31
C LYS A 40 5.47 -6.04 15.30
N ILE A 41 4.62 -7.05 15.55
CA ILE A 41 4.98 -8.47 15.45
C ILE A 41 4.22 -9.07 14.28
N ALA A 42 4.93 -9.62 13.32
CA ALA A 42 4.40 -10.31 12.15
C ALA A 42 3.85 -11.69 12.54
N LEU A 43 2.62 -11.99 12.13
CA LEU A 43 1.98 -13.30 12.31
C LEU A 43 2.06 -14.17 11.05
N ILE A 44 2.23 -13.54 9.88
CA ILE A 44 2.34 -14.20 8.57
C ILE A 44 3.60 -13.74 7.84
N GLU A 45 4.03 -14.50 6.83
CA GLU A 45 5.26 -14.23 6.09
C GLU A 45 5.22 -12.90 5.32
N GLU A 46 4.06 -12.52 4.79
CA GLU A 46 3.88 -11.24 4.08
C GLU A 46 4.28 -10.04 4.96
N GLU A 47 3.91 -10.06 6.23
CA GLU A 47 4.27 -9.02 7.19
C GLU A 47 5.79 -8.99 7.50
N GLN A 48 6.45 -10.15 7.45
CA GLN A 48 7.91 -10.22 7.59
C GLN A 48 8.62 -9.61 6.38
N ILE A 49 8.11 -9.88 5.18
CA ILE A 49 8.59 -9.28 3.93
C ILE A 49 8.43 -7.76 3.97
N GLY A 50 7.25 -7.28 4.37
CA GLY A 50 6.99 -5.86 4.57
C GLY A 50 7.97 -5.21 5.57
N GLY A 51 8.25 -5.90 6.68
CA GLY A 51 9.25 -5.46 7.67
C GLY A 51 10.65 -5.30 7.07
N GLU A 52 11.11 -6.25 6.25
CA GLU A 52 12.41 -6.16 5.57
C GLU A 52 12.47 -4.96 4.60
N VAL A 53 11.37 -4.68 3.89
CA VAL A 53 11.27 -3.52 3.00
C VAL A 53 11.28 -2.21 3.77
N MET A 54 10.62 -2.13 4.93
CA MET A 54 10.71 -0.95 5.81
C MET A 54 12.15 -0.67 6.25
N VAL A 55 12.91 -1.72 6.63
CA VAL A 55 14.35 -1.61 6.95
C VAL A 55 15.13 -1.15 5.72
N TRP A 56 14.82 -1.68 4.54
CA TRP A 56 15.49 -1.33 3.29
C TRP A 56 15.29 0.14 2.92
N TRP A 57 14.09 0.70 3.07
CA TRP A 57 13.85 2.14 2.85
C TRP A 57 14.53 3.02 3.89
N ASN A 58 14.73 2.53 5.11
CA ASN A 58 15.49 3.22 6.17
C ASN A 58 15.03 4.68 6.40
N GLY A 59 13.74 4.90 6.50
CA GLY A 59 13.15 6.22 6.73
C GLY A 59 12.99 7.10 5.48
N GLN A 60 13.37 6.63 4.28
CA GLN A 60 13.19 7.37 3.04
C GLN A 60 11.76 7.15 2.50
N GLY A 61 10.86 8.07 2.81
CA GLY A 61 9.44 7.98 2.46
C GLY A 61 8.61 7.04 3.34
N ALA A 62 9.22 6.21 4.16
CA ALA A 62 8.58 5.31 5.10
C ALA A 62 8.99 5.62 6.56
N ALA A 63 8.19 5.19 7.53
CA ALA A 63 8.54 5.30 8.95
C ALA A 63 9.89 4.61 9.21
N LYS A 64 10.75 5.27 10.00
CA LYS A 64 12.07 4.75 10.30
C LYS A 64 12.00 3.56 11.24
N VAL A 65 12.63 2.46 10.84
CA VAL A 65 12.83 1.27 11.69
C VAL A 65 14.04 1.50 12.59
N LEU A 66 13.86 1.29 13.89
CA LEU A 66 14.87 1.48 14.91
C LEU A 66 15.52 0.15 15.32
N LEU A 67 14.71 -0.90 15.45
CA LEU A 67 15.15 -2.27 15.76
C LEU A 67 14.36 -3.24 14.89
N TYR A 68 15.00 -4.32 14.49
CA TYR A 68 14.41 -5.32 13.61
C TYR A 68 14.97 -6.71 13.88
N ASP A 69 14.10 -7.70 13.85
CA ASP A 69 14.41 -9.09 13.57
C ASP A 69 13.38 -9.66 12.58
N ASP A 70 13.56 -10.91 12.14
CA ASP A 70 12.70 -11.49 11.08
C ASP A 70 11.21 -11.54 11.45
N LYS A 71 10.82 -11.38 12.72
CA LYS A 71 9.44 -11.51 13.20
C LYS A 71 8.88 -10.22 13.77
N ALA A 72 9.71 -9.27 14.12
CA ALA A 72 9.26 -8.04 14.75
C ALA A 72 10.09 -6.83 14.29
N LEU A 73 9.46 -5.68 14.27
CA LEU A 73 10.11 -4.41 14.05
C LEU A 73 9.64 -3.37 15.07
N LEU A 74 10.56 -2.53 15.48
CA LEU A 74 10.30 -1.31 16.23
C LEU A 74 10.49 -0.14 15.29
N MET A 75 9.46 0.66 15.08
CA MET A 75 9.51 1.83 14.23
C MET A 75 9.04 3.09 14.95
N GLU A 76 9.40 4.26 14.44
CA GLU A 76 8.82 5.52 14.87
C GLU A 76 7.30 5.46 14.79
N ARG A 77 6.62 6.11 15.75
CA ARG A 77 5.16 6.19 15.78
C ARG A 77 4.68 7.56 15.30
N ALA A 78 3.72 7.58 14.38
CA ALA A 78 3.07 8.82 13.94
C ALA A 78 2.51 9.61 15.13
N GLN A 79 2.78 10.90 15.16
CA GLN A 79 2.39 11.82 16.21
C GLN A 79 1.61 13.03 15.68
N GLY A 80 1.45 13.16 14.36
CA GLY A 80 0.66 14.23 13.75
C GLY A 80 -0.83 14.00 13.94
N GLU A 81 -1.59 15.07 13.80
CA GLU A 81 -3.04 15.07 14.02
C GLU A 81 -3.84 14.98 12.71
N ASN A 82 -3.16 15.07 11.56
CA ASN A 82 -3.81 15.04 10.25
C ASN A 82 -3.99 13.62 9.74
N SER A 83 -5.07 13.39 8.99
CA SER A 83 -5.39 12.13 8.36
C SER A 83 -5.76 12.37 6.90
N LEU A 84 -5.12 11.63 5.97
CA LEU A 84 -5.47 11.70 4.55
C LEU A 84 -6.91 11.24 4.30
N LEU A 85 -7.40 10.26 5.05
CA LEU A 85 -8.78 9.81 5.00
C LEU A 85 -9.75 10.94 5.36
N GLU A 86 -9.49 11.65 6.45
CA GLU A 86 -10.34 12.78 6.86
C GLU A 86 -10.23 13.97 5.90
N MET A 87 -9.06 14.20 5.30
CA MET A 87 -8.91 15.22 4.24
C MET A 87 -9.82 14.91 3.05
N VAL A 88 -9.87 13.67 2.59
CA VAL A 88 -10.74 13.26 1.48
C VAL A 88 -12.22 13.47 1.84
N LYS A 89 -12.66 13.04 3.03
CA LYS A 89 -14.03 13.25 3.51
C LYS A 89 -14.41 14.73 3.63
N GLN A 90 -13.44 15.60 3.85
CA GLN A 90 -13.61 17.06 3.88
C GLN A 90 -13.52 17.73 2.49
N GLY A 91 -13.47 16.95 1.40
CA GLY A 91 -13.38 17.46 0.04
C GLY A 91 -11.98 17.87 -0.41
N LYS A 92 -10.93 17.51 0.34
CA LYS A 92 -9.51 17.78 0.02
C LYS A 92 -8.83 16.57 -0.66
N ASP A 93 -9.56 15.88 -1.54
CA ASP A 93 -9.11 14.67 -2.24
C ASP A 93 -7.85 14.95 -3.09
N ASP A 94 -7.80 16.08 -3.78
CA ASP A 94 -6.67 16.47 -4.61
C ASP A 94 -5.40 16.74 -3.79
N GLU A 95 -5.52 17.38 -2.63
CA GLU A 95 -4.40 17.62 -1.72
C GLU A 95 -3.89 16.29 -1.14
N SER A 96 -4.78 15.40 -0.74
CA SER A 96 -4.46 14.06 -0.25
C SER A 96 -3.68 13.27 -1.29
N SER A 97 -4.14 13.23 -2.54
CA SER A 97 -3.47 12.54 -3.64
C SER A 97 -2.09 13.12 -3.96
N GLN A 98 -1.91 14.44 -3.87
CA GLN A 98 -0.60 15.07 -4.04
C GLN A 98 0.40 14.68 -2.94
N ILE A 99 -0.07 14.54 -1.69
CA ILE A 99 0.74 14.04 -0.58
C ILE A 99 1.16 12.60 -0.84
N ILE A 100 0.21 11.73 -1.21
CA ILE A 100 0.47 10.33 -1.57
C ILE A 100 1.54 10.25 -2.67
N CYS A 101 1.37 10.98 -3.78
CA CYS A 101 2.36 11.03 -4.86
C CYS A 101 3.74 11.43 -4.35
N SER A 102 3.82 12.40 -3.43
CA SER A 102 5.10 12.88 -2.90
C SER A 102 5.78 11.83 -2.01
N VAL A 103 5.02 11.02 -1.26
CA VAL A 103 5.54 9.91 -0.46
C VAL A 103 6.00 8.78 -1.37
N VAL A 104 5.18 8.36 -2.34
CA VAL A 104 5.52 7.28 -3.29
C VAL A 104 6.78 7.63 -4.09
N ALA A 105 6.92 8.89 -4.54
CA ALA A 105 8.14 9.33 -5.22
C ALA A 105 9.40 9.19 -4.35
N LYS A 106 9.32 9.44 -3.04
CA LYS A 106 10.45 9.21 -2.11
C LYS A 106 10.76 7.73 -1.97
N LEU A 107 9.75 6.86 -1.84
CA LEU A 107 9.94 5.41 -1.76
C LEU A 107 10.64 4.89 -3.02
N HIS A 108 10.18 5.26 -4.19
CA HIS A 108 10.72 4.82 -5.48
C HIS A 108 12.09 5.43 -5.81
N SER A 109 12.49 6.51 -5.15
CA SER A 109 13.83 7.11 -5.35
C SER A 109 14.97 6.28 -4.74
N VAL A 110 14.68 5.30 -3.91
CA VAL A 110 15.67 4.43 -3.27
C VAL A 110 16.12 3.35 -4.26
N SER A 111 17.28 3.52 -4.90
CA SER A 111 17.72 2.65 -5.99
C SER A 111 19.13 2.04 -5.83
N HIS A 112 19.92 2.51 -4.87
CA HIS A 112 21.37 2.18 -4.80
C HIS A 112 21.74 1.09 -3.80
N LYS A 113 20.76 0.34 -3.27
CA LYS A 113 20.98 -0.73 -2.30
C LYS A 113 20.71 -2.09 -2.95
N PRO A 114 21.36 -3.17 -2.46
CA PRO A 114 20.89 -4.51 -2.81
C PRO A 114 19.39 -4.65 -2.49
N LEU A 115 18.64 -5.32 -3.36
CA LEU A 115 17.22 -5.58 -3.11
C LEU A 115 17.01 -6.35 -1.80
N PRO A 116 15.85 -6.18 -1.14
CA PRO A 116 15.45 -7.03 -0.02
C PRO A 116 15.48 -8.51 -0.43
N ARG A 117 15.86 -9.40 0.50
CA ARG A 117 16.08 -10.83 0.18
C ARG A 117 14.80 -11.57 -0.18
N LYS A 118 13.69 -11.19 0.43
CA LYS A 118 12.38 -11.88 0.31
C LYS A 118 11.36 -11.11 -0.52
N ILE A 119 11.80 -10.22 -1.41
CA ILE A 119 10.89 -9.42 -2.22
C ILE A 119 10.09 -10.28 -3.20
N VAL A 120 8.80 -10.01 -3.35
CA VAL A 120 7.89 -10.79 -4.20
C VAL A 120 7.73 -10.13 -5.58
N PRO A 121 7.95 -10.85 -6.69
CA PRO A 121 7.67 -10.32 -8.02
C PRO A 121 6.19 -9.96 -8.18
N LEU A 122 5.89 -8.77 -8.73
CA LEU A 122 4.51 -8.28 -8.90
C LEU A 122 3.62 -9.26 -9.69
N GLY A 123 4.17 -10.01 -10.63
CA GLY A 123 3.42 -11.01 -11.40
C GLY A 123 2.83 -12.14 -10.54
N GLU A 124 3.46 -12.45 -9.39
CA GLU A 124 2.91 -13.43 -8.45
C GLU A 124 1.65 -12.93 -7.75
N TRP A 125 1.56 -11.63 -7.54
CA TRP A 125 0.41 -10.98 -6.93
C TRP A 125 -0.87 -11.14 -7.76
N PHE A 126 -0.73 -11.16 -9.10
CA PHE A 126 -1.84 -11.33 -10.04
C PHE A 126 -2.34 -12.78 -10.19
N ARG A 127 -1.83 -13.75 -9.42
CA ARG A 127 -2.28 -15.15 -9.47
C ARG A 127 -3.75 -15.30 -9.13
N SER A 128 -4.28 -14.52 -8.20
CA SER A 128 -5.69 -14.56 -7.82
C SER A 128 -6.60 -14.19 -8.99
N LEU A 129 -6.27 -13.12 -9.72
CA LEU A 129 -7.03 -12.73 -10.93
C LEU A 129 -6.94 -13.79 -12.03
N ASN A 130 -5.79 -14.42 -12.22
CA ASN A 130 -5.63 -15.51 -13.18
C ASN A 130 -6.56 -16.70 -12.90
N LYS A 131 -6.71 -17.08 -11.62
CA LYS A 131 -7.54 -18.24 -11.24
C LYS A 131 -9.03 -18.04 -11.55
N ILE A 132 -9.54 -16.81 -11.46
CA ILE A 132 -10.99 -16.54 -11.54
C ILE A 132 -11.42 -15.86 -12.83
N GLN A 133 -10.50 -15.44 -13.70
CA GLN A 133 -10.80 -14.67 -14.92
C GLN A 133 -11.86 -15.32 -15.82
N ASP A 134 -11.83 -16.65 -15.94
CA ASP A 134 -12.74 -17.40 -16.80
C ASP A 134 -14.09 -17.69 -16.11
N GLN A 135 -14.16 -17.62 -14.77
CA GLN A 135 -15.39 -17.88 -14.02
C GLN A 135 -16.38 -16.72 -14.14
N TYR A 136 -15.89 -15.48 -14.04
CA TYR A 136 -16.70 -14.27 -14.05
C TYR A 136 -16.69 -13.58 -15.43
N GLY A 137 -15.93 -14.07 -16.41
CA GLY A 137 -15.90 -13.64 -17.81
C GLY A 137 -15.76 -12.13 -18.02
N GLY A 138 -15.92 -11.69 -19.26
CA GLY A 138 -16.10 -10.28 -19.59
C GLY A 138 -15.06 -9.32 -19.01
N LEU A 139 -15.44 -8.59 -17.97
CA LEU A 139 -14.64 -7.53 -17.37
C LEU A 139 -13.34 -8.06 -16.73
N LEU A 140 -13.44 -9.14 -15.92
CA LEU A 140 -12.28 -9.71 -15.23
C LEU A 140 -11.29 -10.35 -16.22
N LYS A 141 -11.78 -10.94 -17.31
CA LYS A 141 -10.92 -11.44 -18.37
C LYS A 141 -10.16 -10.31 -19.07
N LYS A 142 -10.81 -9.19 -19.34
CA LYS A 142 -10.14 -8.00 -19.89
C LYS A 142 -9.09 -7.46 -18.92
N ALA A 143 -9.41 -7.33 -17.63
CA ALA A 143 -8.48 -6.89 -16.61
C ALA A 143 -7.26 -7.83 -16.51
N TYR A 144 -7.47 -9.14 -16.57
CA TYR A 144 -6.40 -10.13 -16.61
C TYR A 144 -5.51 -9.95 -17.85
N LEU A 145 -6.08 -9.85 -19.04
CA LEU A 145 -5.29 -9.67 -20.27
C LEU A 145 -4.50 -8.35 -20.24
N THR A 146 -5.10 -7.28 -19.72
CA THR A 146 -4.41 -6.00 -19.51
C THR A 146 -3.24 -6.16 -18.53
N SER A 147 -3.45 -6.85 -17.40
CA SER A 147 -2.38 -7.12 -16.43
C SER A 147 -1.23 -7.90 -17.04
N GLN A 148 -1.51 -8.90 -17.89
CA GLN A 148 -0.47 -9.68 -18.56
C GLN A 148 0.36 -8.83 -19.53
N GLN A 149 -0.27 -7.92 -20.27
CA GLN A 149 0.43 -6.99 -21.16
C GLN A 149 1.33 -6.02 -20.37
N LEU A 150 0.83 -5.48 -19.25
CA LEU A 150 1.59 -4.59 -18.38
C LEU A 150 2.78 -5.31 -17.73
N LEU A 151 2.57 -6.52 -17.21
CA LEU A 151 3.61 -7.33 -16.57
C LEU A 151 4.71 -7.78 -17.54
N GLN A 152 4.37 -8.04 -18.82
CA GLN A 152 5.34 -8.34 -19.86
C GLN A 152 6.15 -7.11 -20.31
N ASN A 153 5.63 -5.91 -20.08
CA ASN A 153 6.22 -4.63 -20.51
C ASN A 153 6.41 -3.68 -19.33
N MET A 154 6.83 -4.20 -18.17
CA MET A 154 7.10 -3.35 -17.00
C MET A 154 8.17 -2.30 -17.31
N GLN A 155 7.99 -1.09 -16.76
CA GLN A 155 8.91 0.03 -16.90
C GLN A 155 9.51 0.36 -15.54
N ASP A 156 10.77 0.80 -15.52
CA ASP A 156 11.46 1.32 -14.32
C ASP A 156 11.26 0.47 -13.05
N VAL A 157 11.38 -0.87 -13.19
CA VAL A 157 11.13 -1.84 -12.12
C VAL A 157 11.82 -1.44 -10.82
N THR A 158 11.04 -1.29 -9.76
CA THR A 158 11.51 -0.85 -8.44
C THR A 158 10.84 -1.61 -7.30
N VAL A 159 11.33 -1.40 -6.07
CA VAL A 159 10.68 -1.90 -4.86
C VAL A 159 9.42 -1.09 -4.62
N LEU A 160 8.28 -1.78 -4.58
CA LEU A 160 6.97 -1.19 -4.39
C LEU A 160 6.50 -1.36 -2.95
N HIS A 161 5.67 -0.44 -2.52
CA HIS A 161 4.91 -0.59 -1.29
C HIS A 161 3.87 -1.72 -1.43
N GLY A 162 3.16 -1.73 -2.53
CA GLY A 162 2.18 -2.76 -2.88
C GLY A 162 0.79 -2.57 -2.26
N ASP A 163 0.64 -1.63 -1.32
CA ASP A 163 -0.64 -1.35 -0.65
C ASP A 163 -0.77 0.13 -0.27
N ILE A 164 -0.51 1.03 -1.22
CA ILE A 164 -0.63 2.48 -1.01
C ILE A 164 -2.10 2.89 -0.96
N HIS A 165 -2.53 3.39 0.20
CA HIS A 165 -3.81 4.03 0.39
C HIS A 165 -3.77 5.04 1.56
N HIS A 166 -4.87 5.77 1.77
CA HIS A 166 -4.98 6.89 2.71
C HIS A 166 -4.62 6.55 4.17
N GLN A 167 -4.75 5.29 4.59
CA GLN A 167 -4.48 4.85 5.96
C GLN A 167 -3.07 4.25 6.14
N ASN A 168 -2.36 3.96 5.03
CA ASN A 168 -0.98 3.49 5.05
C ASN A 168 0.05 4.62 4.86
N ILE A 169 -0.41 5.88 4.83
CA ILE A 169 0.43 7.08 4.87
C ILE A 169 -0.05 7.93 6.04
N LEU A 170 0.81 8.11 7.03
CA LEU A 170 0.48 8.77 8.29
C LEU A 170 1.26 10.07 8.46
N ASP A 171 0.70 10.99 9.27
CA ASP A 171 1.34 12.24 9.66
C ASP A 171 2.31 12.00 10.84
N PHE A 172 3.61 12.18 10.60
CA PHE A 172 4.67 12.08 11.60
C PHE A 172 5.09 13.46 12.15
N GLY A 173 4.22 14.46 12.06
CA GLY A 173 4.49 15.82 12.54
C GLY A 173 5.64 16.48 11.77
N SER A 174 6.73 16.83 12.45
CA SER A 174 7.89 17.51 11.82
C SER A 174 8.60 16.65 10.75
N ALA A 175 8.48 15.32 10.78
CA ALA A 175 9.01 14.44 9.75
C ALA A 175 8.12 14.38 8.49
N GLY A 176 6.90 14.96 8.56
CA GLY A 176 5.93 14.97 7.47
C GLY A 176 5.19 13.65 7.30
N TRP A 177 4.71 13.41 6.09
CA TRP A 177 3.96 12.21 5.76
C TRP A 177 4.90 11.06 5.37
N LEU A 178 4.71 9.90 6.01
CA LEU A 178 5.52 8.69 5.79
C LEU A 178 4.62 7.47 5.64
N ALA A 179 5.05 6.54 4.80
CA ALA A 179 4.37 5.26 4.58
C ALA A 179 4.67 4.26 5.70
N ILE A 180 3.71 3.37 5.92
CA ILE A 180 3.80 2.21 6.83
C ILE A 180 3.20 0.99 6.14
N ASP A 181 3.51 -0.20 6.61
CA ASP A 181 2.81 -1.45 6.26
C ASP A 181 2.89 -1.88 4.79
N PRO A 182 4.09 -1.93 4.17
CA PRO A 182 4.23 -2.39 2.80
C PRO A 182 4.06 -3.90 2.67
N LYS A 183 3.71 -4.35 1.45
CA LYS A 183 3.64 -5.76 1.06
C LYS A 183 4.98 -6.30 0.51
N GLY A 184 5.88 -5.42 0.10
CA GLY A 184 7.20 -5.79 -0.37
C GLY A 184 7.20 -6.47 -1.73
N LEU A 185 6.78 -5.73 -2.75
CA LEU A 185 6.73 -6.19 -4.14
C LEU A 185 7.88 -5.60 -4.96
N LEU A 186 8.22 -6.30 -6.06
CA LEU A 186 9.12 -5.80 -7.08
C LEU A 186 8.38 -5.72 -8.41
N GLY A 187 8.28 -4.52 -8.99
CA GLY A 187 7.51 -4.36 -10.21
C GLY A 187 7.48 -2.95 -10.76
N ASP A 188 6.48 -2.71 -11.61
CA ASP A 188 6.24 -1.43 -12.27
C ASP A 188 5.71 -0.38 -11.29
N PRO A 189 6.34 0.80 -11.20
CA PRO A 189 5.99 1.85 -10.22
C PRO A 189 4.56 2.37 -10.33
N TYR A 190 3.91 2.24 -11.49
CA TYR A 190 2.51 2.63 -11.67
C TYR A 190 1.55 1.87 -10.75
N TYR A 191 1.91 0.62 -10.37
CA TYR A 191 1.09 -0.22 -9.51
C TYR A 191 0.79 0.43 -8.16
N ASP A 192 1.78 1.10 -7.55
CA ASP A 192 1.59 1.76 -6.25
C ASP A 192 0.58 2.92 -6.29
N TYR A 193 0.26 3.47 -7.46
CA TYR A 193 -0.76 4.50 -7.61
C TYR A 193 -2.16 3.92 -7.86
N ALA A 194 -2.29 2.65 -8.22
CA ALA A 194 -3.56 2.06 -8.64
C ALA A 194 -4.53 1.81 -7.48
N ASN A 195 -4.03 1.40 -6.31
CA ASN A 195 -4.88 1.10 -5.14
C ASN A 195 -5.66 2.31 -4.62
N ILE A 196 -5.15 3.52 -4.79
CA ILE A 196 -5.79 4.78 -4.36
C ILE A 196 -7.22 4.89 -4.91
N PHE A 197 -7.47 4.34 -6.10
CA PHE A 197 -8.76 4.42 -6.79
C PHE A 197 -9.83 3.49 -6.24
N CYS A 198 -9.43 2.43 -5.52
CA CYS A 198 -10.34 1.57 -4.76
C CYS A 198 -10.48 2.04 -3.29
N ASN A 199 -10.15 3.29 -3.00
CA ASN A 199 -10.14 3.88 -1.66
C ASN A 199 -10.70 5.32 -1.68
N PRO A 200 -11.21 5.85 -0.53
CA PRO A 200 -11.26 5.19 0.78
C PRO A 200 -12.47 4.26 0.96
N ASP A 201 -13.60 4.53 0.32
CA ASP A 201 -14.85 3.77 0.37
C ASP A 201 -15.58 3.85 -0.96
N GLU A 202 -16.69 3.10 -1.10
CA GLU A 202 -17.43 3.01 -2.36
C GLU A 202 -18.03 4.35 -2.78
N GLU A 203 -18.61 5.11 -1.86
CA GLU A 203 -19.28 6.38 -2.15
C GLU A 203 -18.32 7.39 -2.77
N ILE A 204 -17.15 7.53 -2.16
CA ILE A 204 -16.12 8.46 -2.62
C ILE A 204 -15.42 7.91 -3.87
N ALA A 205 -14.96 6.66 -3.84
CA ALA A 205 -14.17 6.08 -4.93
C ALA A 205 -14.93 6.04 -6.26
N THR A 206 -16.24 5.81 -6.23
CA THR A 206 -17.08 5.73 -7.42
C THR A 206 -17.87 7.00 -7.74
N SER A 207 -17.58 8.10 -7.03
CA SER A 207 -18.26 9.38 -7.30
C SER A 207 -17.97 9.88 -8.71
N LEU A 208 -18.98 10.49 -9.32
CA LEU A 208 -18.97 10.87 -10.74
C LEU A 208 -17.75 11.73 -11.10
N GLY A 209 -16.96 11.28 -12.07
CA GLY A 209 -15.80 11.98 -12.59
C GLY A 209 -14.57 11.99 -11.66
N ARG A 210 -14.65 11.39 -10.46
CA ARG A 210 -13.50 11.36 -9.53
C ARG A 210 -12.33 10.59 -10.11
N LEU A 211 -12.57 9.38 -10.63
CA LEU A 211 -11.49 8.54 -11.16
C LEU A 211 -10.71 9.27 -12.25
N GLU A 212 -11.38 9.84 -13.23
CA GLU A 212 -10.76 10.58 -14.32
C GLU A 212 -9.98 11.81 -13.81
N ARG A 213 -10.59 12.63 -12.94
CA ARG A 213 -9.93 13.81 -12.34
C ARG A 213 -8.68 13.41 -11.57
N GLN A 214 -8.75 12.40 -10.71
CA GLN A 214 -7.63 11.95 -9.91
C GLN A 214 -6.54 11.30 -10.77
N ALA A 215 -6.90 10.52 -11.79
CA ALA A 215 -5.94 9.95 -12.72
C ALA A 215 -5.16 11.05 -13.48
N HIS A 216 -5.82 12.11 -13.92
CA HIS A 216 -5.15 13.27 -14.51
C HIS A 216 -4.26 14.03 -13.51
N LEU A 217 -4.68 14.17 -12.26
CA LEU A 217 -3.87 14.81 -11.22
C LEU A 217 -2.61 14.00 -10.92
N ILE A 218 -2.77 12.70 -10.67
CA ILE A 218 -1.69 11.78 -10.30
C ILE A 218 -0.70 11.63 -11.46
N SER A 219 -1.19 11.42 -12.71
CA SER A 219 -0.33 11.30 -13.88
C SER A 219 0.58 12.52 -14.05
N ARG A 220 0.04 13.73 -13.90
CA ARG A 220 0.84 14.98 -13.96
C ARG A 220 1.80 15.12 -12.78
N LYS A 221 1.32 14.84 -11.54
CA LYS A 221 2.14 15.03 -10.32
C LYS A 221 3.29 14.03 -10.23
N ALA A 222 3.09 12.80 -10.66
CA ALA A 222 4.08 11.72 -10.64
C ALA A 222 4.81 11.54 -11.99
N ASN A 223 4.52 12.39 -13.00
CA ASN A 223 5.08 12.31 -14.35
C ASN A 223 4.86 10.92 -14.99
N LEU A 224 3.64 10.43 -14.94
CA LEU A 224 3.22 9.13 -15.48
C LEU A 224 2.43 9.31 -16.78
N ASP A 225 2.52 8.34 -17.68
CA ASP A 225 1.60 8.26 -18.81
C ASP A 225 0.18 7.99 -18.31
N TYR A 226 -0.77 8.84 -18.69
CA TYR A 226 -2.16 8.78 -18.23
C TYR A 226 -2.87 7.49 -18.63
N HIS A 227 -2.67 7.06 -19.87
CA HIS A 227 -3.34 5.86 -20.39
C HIS A 227 -2.81 4.58 -19.73
N ARG A 228 -1.48 4.51 -19.53
CA ARG A 228 -0.85 3.42 -18.79
C ARG A 228 -1.28 3.39 -17.33
N LEU A 229 -1.46 4.55 -16.69
CA LEU A 229 -2.00 4.61 -15.33
C LEU A 229 -3.43 4.04 -15.29
N LEU A 230 -4.30 4.40 -16.22
CA LEU A 230 -5.65 3.82 -16.33
C LEU A 230 -5.61 2.30 -16.52
N GLN A 231 -4.70 1.79 -17.32
CA GLN A 231 -4.51 0.34 -17.50
C GLN A 231 -4.13 -0.33 -16.17
N TRP A 232 -3.23 0.26 -15.39
CA TRP A 232 -2.87 -0.27 -14.06
C TRP A 232 -4.02 -0.17 -13.06
N ILE A 233 -4.81 0.90 -13.07
CA ILE A 233 -6.02 1.04 -12.24
C ILE A 233 -7.00 -0.08 -12.59
N PHE A 234 -7.25 -0.32 -13.88
CA PHE A 234 -8.15 -1.36 -14.34
C PHE A 234 -7.65 -2.77 -13.93
N ALA A 235 -6.37 -3.06 -14.14
CA ALA A 235 -5.76 -4.33 -13.76
C ALA A 235 -5.83 -4.56 -12.24
N TYR A 236 -5.51 -3.52 -11.43
CA TYR A 236 -5.59 -3.56 -9.97
C TYR A 236 -7.02 -3.80 -9.48
N ALA A 237 -7.99 -3.07 -10.03
CA ALA A 237 -9.40 -3.22 -9.65
C ALA A 237 -9.90 -4.65 -9.94
N GLY A 238 -9.51 -5.25 -11.06
CA GLY A 238 -9.77 -6.66 -11.35
C GLY A 238 -9.13 -7.60 -10.34
N LEU A 239 -7.89 -7.34 -9.93
CA LEU A 239 -7.18 -8.11 -8.90
C LEU A 239 -7.85 -7.96 -7.52
N SER A 240 -8.24 -6.75 -7.15
CA SER A 240 -8.97 -6.49 -5.90
C SER A 240 -10.30 -7.24 -5.86
N ALA A 241 -11.05 -7.25 -6.96
CA ALA A 241 -12.27 -8.05 -7.07
C ALA A 241 -11.97 -9.56 -6.88
N ALA A 242 -10.85 -10.05 -7.42
CA ALA A 242 -10.46 -11.45 -7.27
C ALA A 242 -10.19 -11.81 -5.80
N TRP A 243 -9.52 -10.96 -5.05
CA TRP A 243 -9.29 -11.18 -3.62
C TRP A 243 -10.60 -11.21 -2.84
N HIS A 244 -11.51 -10.28 -3.11
CA HIS A 244 -12.84 -10.28 -2.48
C HIS A 244 -13.61 -11.59 -2.74
N PHE A 245 -13.56 -12.11 -3.96
CA PHE A 245 -14.19 -13.41 -4.27
C PHE A 245 -13.50 -14.59 -3.58
N GLU A 246 -12.17 -14.61 -3.48
CA GLU A 246 -11.45 -15.64 -2.74
C GLU A 246 -11.79 -15.63 -1.24
N GLU A 247 -12.03 -14.45 -0.67
CA GLU A 247 -12.42 -14.27 0.73
C GLU A 247 -13.92 -14.43 0.99
N GLY A 248 -14.74 -14.52 -0.04
CA GLY A 248 -16.20 -14.57 0.07
C GLY A 248 -16.82 -13.25 0.51
N SER A 249 -16.15 -12.13 0.26
CA SER A 249 -16.59 -10.76 0.58
C SER A 249 -17.13 -10.02 -0.65
N PRO A 250 -17.95 -8.94 -0.48
CA PRO A 250 -18.49 -8.16 -1.60
C PRO A 250 -17.38 -7.50 -2.43
N ALA A 251 -17.45 -7.62 -3.76
CA ALA A 251 -16.49 -7.06 -4.70
C ALA A 251 -17.02 -5.81 -5.43
N ASP A 252 -18.16 -5.24 -4.99
CA ASP A 252 -18.89 -4.20 -5.72
C ASP A 252 -18.05 -2.98 -6.01
N LEU A 253 -17.32 -2.47 -5.03
CA LEU A 253 -16.41 -1.34 -5.20
C LEU A 253 -15.36 -1.61 -6.28
N ALA A 254 -14.66 -2.73 -6.18
CA ALA A 254 -13.60 -3.08 -7.12
C ALA A 254 -14.14 -3.27 -8.55
N LEU A 255 -15.30 -3.93 -8.70
CA LEU A 255 -15.96 -4.09 -9.98
C LEU A 255 -16.40 -2.75 -10.59
N LYS A 256 -16.96 -1.84 -9.81
CA LYS A 256 -17.34 -0.49 -10.29
C LYS A 256 -16.12 0.31 -10.73
N VAL A 257 -15.03 0.28 -9.97
CA VAL A 257 -13.77 0.94 -10.37
C VAL A 257 -13.21 0.33 -11.65
N ALA A 258 -13.29 -1.00 -11.81
CA ALA A 258 -12.91 -1.67 -13.06
C ALA A 258 -13.78 -1.24 -14.25
N GLU A 259 -15.10 -1.14 -14.07
CA GLU A 259 -16.02 -0.64 -15.11
C GLU A 259 -15.70 0.80 -15.52
N ILE A 260 -15.56 1.71 -14.54
CA ILE A 260 -15.24 3.12 -14.80
C ILE A 260 -13.90 3.24 -15.53
N SER A 261 -12.84 2.60 -15.02
CA SER A 261 -11.51 2.67 -15.65
C SER A 261 -11.49 2.05 -17.05
N SER A 262 -12.21 0.94 -17.25
CA SER A 262 -12.34 0.32 -18.58
C SER A 262 -13.09 1.21 -19.60
N SER A 263 -14.00 2.07 -19.15
CA SER A 263 -14.72 2.99 -20.04
C SER A 263 -13.86 4.19 -20.48
N LEU A 264 -12.75 4.46 -19.80
CA LEU A 264 -11.80 5.54 -20.11
C LEU A 264 -10.62 5.05 -20.94
N LEU A 265 -10.46 3.73 -21.15
CA LEU A 265 -9.43 3.10 -21.97
C LEU A 265 -9.84 3.01 -23.43
#